data_d290efd3ae77c2717b65a3166603b47a
#
_entry.id   d290efd3ae77c2717b65a3166603b47a
#
_cell.length_a   1.000
_cell.length_b   1.000
_cell.length_c   1.000
_cell.angle_alpha   90.00
_cell.angle_beta   90.00
_cell.angle_gamma   90.00
#
_symmetry.space_group_name_H-M   'P 1'
#
loop_
_entity.id
_entity.type
_entity.pdbx_description
1 polymer ?
#
loop_
_entity_poly.entity_id
_entity_poly.type
_entity_poly.pdbx_seq_one_letter_code
_entity_poly.pdbx_strand_id
1 'polypeptide(L)'
;LGLSAAIAFHLEEFEKRSGIRIQLAVPKKEPVLTGPVKNGLFRIFQESLTNVARHSGAKKVMVKIEVQSDKIILMIKDDGRGFDEERATGKRTLGVLGMKERTTMMGGEYSISGIPGKGTTVLVNLPLKEQDTKK
;
A
#
# COMPACT_ATOMS: atom_id res chain seq x y z
N LEU A 1 -1.99 -1.31 -18.55
CA LEU A 1 -1.49 -2.28 -17.57
C LEU A 1 -2.31 -2.24 -16.29
N GLY A 2 -2.54 -3.40 -15.70
CA GLY A 2 -3.27 -3.49 -14.45
C GLY A 2 -2.46 -3.04 -13.25
N LEU A 3 -3.14 -2.92 -12.12
CA LEU A 3 -2.52 -2.48 -10.87
C LEU A 3 -1.37 -3.39 -10.44
N SER A 4 -1.57 -4.71 -10.51
CA SER A 4 -0.53 -5.68 -10.12
C SER A 4 0.74 -5.51 -10.94
N ALA A 5 0.61 -5.30 -12.25
CA ALA A 5 1.78 -5.11 -13.12
C ALA A 5 2.51 -3.81 -12.81
N ALA A 6 1.77 -2.74 -12.56
CA ALA A 6 2.37 -1.45 -12.19
C ALA A 6 3.12 -1.54 -10.87
N ILE A 7 2.53 -2.21 -9.88
CA ILE A 7 3.16 -2.42 -8.58
C ILE A 7 4.41 -3.28 -8.71
N ALA A 8 4.35 -4.36 -9.49
CA ALA A 8 5.50 -5.24 -9.70
C ALA A 8 6.68 -4.49 -10.32
N PHE A 9 6.41 -3.68 -11.33
CA PHE A 9 7.44 -2.86 -11.97
C PHE A 9 8.09 -1.88 -10.99
N HIS A 10 7.27 -1.19 -10.23
CA HIS A 10 7.75 -0.21 -9.25
C HIS A 10 8.58 -0.87 -8.14
N LEU A 11 8.16 -2.06 -7.68
CA LEU A 11 8.88 -2.81 -6.65
C LEU A 11 10.24 -3.29 -7.14
N GLU A 12 10.34 -3.71 -8.40
CA GLU A 12 11.62 -4.13 -8.97
C GLU A 12 12.62 -2.97 -8.93
N GLU A 13 12.20 -1.78 -9.33
CA GLU A 13 13.05 -0.60 -9.26
C GLU A 13 13.40 -0.21 -7.82
N PHE A 14 12.43 -0.31 -6.93
CA PHE A 14 12.63 -0.02 -5.51
C PHE A 14 13.67 -0.96 -4.89
N GLU A 15 13.58 -2.26 -5.18
CA GLU A 15 14.53 -3.25 -4.66
C GLU A 15 15.96 -2.95 -5.14
N LYS A 16 16.12 -2.61 -6.41
CA LYS A 16 17.42 -2.26 -6.97
C LYS A 16 18.04 -1.03 -6.31
N ARG A 17 17.23 -0.01 -6.03
CA ARG A 17 17.72 1.23 -5.43
C ARG A 17 17.97 1.14 -3.94
N SER A 18 17.10 0.44 -3.23
CA SER A 18 17.11 0.42 -1.76
C SER A 18 17.91 -0.74 -1.18
N GLY A 19 18.06 -1.83 -1.91
CA GLY A 19 18.62 -3.07 -1.38
C GLY A 19 17.67 -3.82 -0.44
N ILE A 20 16.44 -3.33 -0.26
CA ILE A 20 15.43 -3.97 0.58
C ILE A 20 14.82 -5.12 -0.21
N ARG A 21 14.75 -6.30 0.40
CA ARG A 21 14.16 -7.48 -0.27
C ARG A 21 12.65 -7.34 -0.36
N ILE A 22 12.11 -7.71 -1.50
CA ILE A 22 10.69 -7.58 -1.80
C ILE A 22 10.06 -8.96 -1.95
N GLN A 23 8.89 -9.12 -1.36
CA GLN A 23 7.98 -10.23 -1.65
C GLN A 23 6.68 -9.65 -2.15
N LEU A 24 6.18 -10.17 -3.26
CA LEU A 24 4.93 -9.72 -3.86
C LEU A 24 4.00 -10.90 -4.08
N ALA A 25 2.78 -10.79 -3.59
CA ALA A 25 1.71 -11.74 -3.87
C ALA A 25 0.57 -11.01 -4.55
N VAL A 26 0.15 -11.50 -5.71
CA VAL A 26 -0.92 -10.90 -6.50
C VAL A 26 -1.98 -11.95 -6.83
N PRO A 27 -3.24 -11.53 -7.08
CA PRO A 27 -4.28 -12.49 -7.42
C PRO A 27 -4.09 -13.05 -8.82
N LYS A 28 -4.59 -14.25 -9.07
CA LYS A 28 -4.57 -14.86 -10.41
C LYS A 28 -5.41 -14.09 -11.40
N LYS A 29 -6.52 -13.55 -10.95
CA LYS A 29 -7.40 -12.70 -11.74
C LYS A 29 -7.60 -11.38 -11.01
N GLU A 30 -7.34 -10.30 -11.71
CA GLU A 30 -7.50 -8.95 -11.19
C GLU A 30 -8.60 -8.25 -12.00
N PRO A 31 -9.57 -7.61 -11.34
CA PRO A 31 -10.56 -6.82 -12.07
C PRO A 31 -9.89 -5.66 -12.78
N VAL A 32 -10.44 -5.29 -13.93
CA VAL A 32 -9.95 -4.11 -14.66
C VAL A 32 -10.52 -2.88 -13.96
N LEU A 33 -9.69 -2.21 -13.19
CA LEU A 33 -10.10 -1.04 -12.42
C LEU A 33 -10.18 0.20 -13.30
N THR A 34 -11.08 1.13 -12.95
CA THR A 34 -11.10 2.44 -13.59
C THR A 34 -9.82 3.20 -13.24
N GLY A 35 -9.48 4.21 -14.06
CA GLY A 35 -8.29 5.03 -13.83
C GLY A 35 -8.24 5.64 -12.43
N PRO A 36 -9.31 6.31 -11.95
CA PRO A 36 -9.31 6.89 -10.61
C PRO A 36 -8.99 5.91 -9.49
N VAL A 37 -9.58 4.71 -9.52
CA VAL A 37 -9.35 3.69 -8.49
C VAL A 37 -7.94 3.14 -8.58
N LYS A 38 -7.50 2.78 -9.78
CA LYS A 38 -6.14 2.26 -9.99
C LYS A 38 -5.09 3.27 -9.54
N ASN A 39 -5.23 4.52 -9.96
CA ASN A 39 -4.28 5.58 -9.61
C ASN A 39 -4.29 5.87 -8.11
N GLY A 40 -5.47 5.88 -7.48
CA GLY A 40 -5.59 6.09 -6.05
C GLY A 40 -4.87 5.03 -5.24
N LEU A 41 -5.09 3.76 -5.57
CA LEU A 41 -4.41 2.64 -4.92
C LEU A 41 -2.90 2.69 -5.15
N PHE A 42 -2.48 3.00 -6.37
CA PHE A 42 -1.06 3.08 -6.70
C PHE A 42 -0.36 4.19 -5.92
N ARG A 43 -1.02 5.34 -5.74
CA ARG A 43 -0.44 6.44 -4.95
C ARG A 43 -0.30 6.08 -3.47
N ILE A 44 -1.26 5.38 -2.90
CA ILE A 44 -1.17 4.88 -1.52
C ILE A 44 0.02 3.92 -1.40
N PHE A 45 0.16 3.03 -2.38
CA PHE A 45 1.29 2.12 -2.44
C PHE A 45 2.63 2.86 -2.50
N GLN A 46 2.76 3.86 -3.40
CA GLN A 46 3.99 4.64 -3.52
C GLN A 46 4.35 5.38 -2.24
N GLU A 47 3.37 6.01 -1.60
CA GLU A 47 3.60 6.73 -0.35
C GLU A 47 4.03 5.78 0.76
N SER A 48 3.43 4.59 0.80
CA SER A 48 3.81 3.57 1.78
C SER A 48 5.25 3.12 1.59
N LEU A 49 5.71 2.92 0.35
CA LEU A 49 7.09 2.57 0.07
C LEU A 49 8.05 3.71 0.40
N THR A 50 7.66 4.94 0.16
CA THR A 50 8.45 6.12 0.53
C THR A 50 8.66 6.13 2.04
N ASN A 51 7.61 5.86 2.81
CA ASN A 51 7.72 5.77 4.26
C ASN A 51 8.66 4.64 4.70
N VAL A 52 8.59 3.49 4.05
CA VAL A 52 9.52 2.39 4.33
C VAL A 52 10.96 2.83 4.09
N ALA A 53 11.24 3.43 2.93
CA ALA A 53 12.59 3.84 2.57
C ALA A 53 13.16 4.89 3.53
N ARG A 54 12.33 5.83 3.98
CA ARG A 54 12.79 6.95 4.80
C ARG A 54 12.82 6.68 6.29
N HIS A 55 11.92 5.84 6.79
CA HIS A 55 11.67 5.76 8.23
C HIS A 55 11.82 4.39 8.85
N SER A 56 11.73 3.32 8.08
CA SER A 56 11.62 2.00 8.70
C SER A 56 12.95 1.33 9.03
N GLY A 57 13.99 1.57 8.24
CA GLY A 57 15.21 0.77 8.34
C GLY A 57 14.98 -0.70 8.02
N ALA A 58 13.93 -1.02 7.28
CA ALA A 58 13.54 -2.38 6.97
C ALA A 58 14.54 -3.08 6.07
N LYS A 59 14.63 -4.40 6.21
CA LYS A 59 15.41 -5.27 5.32
C LYS A 59 14.50 -5.99 4.33
N LYS A 60 13.22 -6.08 4.63
CA LYS A 60 12.26 -6.82 3.84
C LYS A 60 10.91 -6.12 3.85
N VAL A 61 10.25 -6.10 2.69
CA VAL A 61 8.89 -5.60 2.52
C VAL A 61 8.06 -6.66 1.82
N MET A 62 6.87 -6.92 2.35
CA MET A 62 5.88 -7.76 1.71
C MET A 62 4.74 -6.89 1.20
N VAL A 63 4.39 -7.05 -0.07
CA VAL A 63 3.24 -6.39 -0.68
C VAL A 63 2.28 -7.47 -1.16
N LYS A 64 1.03 -7.33 -0.80
CA LYS A 64 0.00 -8.30 -1.18
C LYS A 64 -1.22 -7.57 -1.73
N ILE A 65 -1.70 -8.05 -2.87
CA ILE A 65 -2.99 -7.64 -3.43
C ILE A 65 -3.89 -8.85 -3.39
N GLU A 66 -5.05 -8.70 -2.77
CA GLU A 66 -6.03 -9.77 -2.64
C GLU A 66 -7.37 -9.27 -3.15
N VAL A 67 -8.05 -10.09 -3.94
CA VAL A 67 -9.39 -9.79 -4.45
C VAL A 67 -10.36 -10.81 -3.87
N GLN A 68 -11.38 -10.30 -3.20
CA GLN A 68 -12.44 -11.13 -2.59
C GLN A 68 -13.78 -10.60 -3.10
N SER A 69 -14.50 -11.45 -3.84
CA SER A 69 -15.84 -11.10 -4.37
C SER A 69 -15.94 -9.68 -4.93
N ASP A 70 -16.30 -8.73 -4.10
CA ASP A 70 -16.57 -7.35 -4.49
C ASP A 70 -15.63 -6.35 -3.81
N LYS A 71 -14.47 -6.80 -3.35
CA LYS A 71 -13.50 -5.89 -2.72
C LYS A 71 -12.07 -6.24 -3.09
N ILE A 72 -11.21 -5.23 -3.02
CA ILE A 72 -9.78 -5.39 -3.20
C ILE A 72 -9.05 -4.94 -1.92
N ILE A 73 -8.06 -5.71 -1.53
CA ILE A 73 -7.26 -5.45 -0.33
C ILE A 73 -5.81 -5.28 -0.76
N LEU A 74 -5.21 -4.17 -0.35
CA LEU A 74 -3.79 -3.90 -0.56
C LEU A 74 -3.11 -3.89 0.81
N MET A 75 -2.06 -4.70 0.96
CA MET A 75 -1.28 -4.76 2.19
C MET A 75 0.19 -4.47 1.89
N ILE A 76 0.80 -3.59 2.69
CA ILE A 76 2.24 -3.33 2.64
C ILE A 76 2.77 -3.53 4.06
N LYS A 77 3.62 -4.52 4.24
CA LYS A 77 4.18 -4.86 5.54
C LYS A 77 5.71 -4.85 5.49
N ASP A 78 6.33 -4.11 6.40
CA ASP A 78 7.78 -4.11 6.52
C ASP A 78 8.22 -4.67 7.87
N ASP A 79 9.48 -5.09 7.95
CA ASP A 79 10.08 -5.62 9.16
C ASP A 79 10.99 -4.60 9.86
N GLY A 80 10.73 -3.32 9.64
CA GLY A 80 11.55 -2.25 10.16
C GLY A 80 11.32 -1.95 11.63
N ARG A 81 11.70 -0.74 12.03
CA ARG A 81 11.64 -0.32 13.44
C ARG A 81 10.21 -0.05 13.94
N GLY A 82 9.22 -0.05 13.06
CA GLY A 82 7.86 0.30 13.39
C GLY A 82 7.70 1.79 13.67
N PHE A 83 6.56 2.17 14.18
CA PHE A 83 6.35 3.53 14.67
C PHE A 83 5.30 3.51 15.77
N ASP A 84 5.37 4.54 16.62
CA ASP A 84 4.42 4.76 17.68
C ASP A 84 3.49 5.89 17.23
N GLU A 85 2.22 5.58 17.04
CA GLU A 85 1.23 6.57 16.60
C GLU A 85 1.17 7.78 17.54
N GLU A 86 1.34 7.56 18.84
CA GLU A 86 1.29 8.63 19.84
C GLU A 86 2.47 9.60 19.70
N ARG A 87 3.58 9.14 19.12
CA ARG A 87 4.79 9.94 18.96
C ARG A 87 5.03 10.37 17.52
N ALA A 88 4.18 9.93 16.59
CA ALA A 88 4.35 10.28 15.18
C ALA A 88 4.01 11.76 14.97
N THR A 89 4.96 12.51 14.39
CA THR A 89 4.82 13.94 14.10
C THR A 89 5.44 14.26 12.74
N GLY A 90 5.09 15.41 12.19
CA GLY A 90 5.71 15.94 10.99
C GLY A 90 5.20 15.33 9.69
N LYS A 91 6.10 15.23 8.71
CA LYS A 91 5.76 14.78 7.34
C LYS A 91 5.15 13.38 7.28
N ARG A 92 5.58 12.48 8.15
CA ARG A 92 5.06 11.11 8.17
C ARG A 92 3.57 11.11 8.56
N THR A 93 3.20 11.91 9.57
CA THR A 93 1.83 12.04 10.01
C THR A 93 0.94 12.62 8.91
N LEU A 94 1.45 13.63 8.18
CA LEU A 94 0.72 14.22 7.06
C LEU A 94 0.54 13.22 5.92
N GLY A 95 1.55 12.41 5.63
CA GLY A 95 1.46 11.38 4.62
C GLY A 95 0.43 10.31 4.96
N VAL A 96 0.41 9.87 6.21
CA VAL A 96 -0.58 8.90 6.69
C VAL A 96 -1.99 9.47 6.59
N LEU A 97 -2.18 10.72 7.03
CA LEU A 97 -3.48 11.39 6.93
C LEU A 97 -3.94 11.50 5.47
N GLY A 98 -3.03 11.85 4.57
CA GLY A 98 -3.34 11.94 3.14
C GLY A 98 -3.77 10.60 2.55
N MET A 99 -3.10 9.51 2.90
CA MET A 99 -3.47 8.17 2.46
C MET A 99 -4.84 7.76 2.99
N LYS A 100 -5.12 8.08 4.26
CA LYS A 100 -6.41 7.79 4.88
C LYS A 100 -7.55 8.56 4.19
N GLU A 101 -7.35 9.84 3.94
CA GLU A 101 -8.34 10.66 3.24
C GLU A 101 -8.60 10.15 1.83
N ARG A 102 -7.54 9.82 1.09
CA ARG A 102 -7.67 9.28 -0.26
C ARG A 102 -8.46 7.97 -0.27
N THR A 103 -8.19 7.09 0.67
CA THR A 103 -8.91 5.83 0.80
C THR A 103 -10.39 6.06 1.11
N THR A 104 -10.67 6.96 2.04
CA THR A 104 -12.04 7.33 2.42
C THR A 104 -12.81 7.89 1.22
N MET A 105 -12.17 8.73 0.42
CA MET A 105 -12.79 9.29 -0.77
C MET A 105 -13.15 8.22 -1.81
N MET A 106 -12.42 7.12 -1.83
CA MET A 106 -12.73 5.98 -2.70
C MET A 106 -13.77 5.04 -2.10
N GLY A 107 -14.24 5.32 -0.89
CA GLY A 107 -15.23 4.48 -0.21
C GLY A 107 -14.62 3.32 0.57
N GLY A 108 -13.33 3.34 0.81
CA GLY A 108 -12.62 2.27 1.51
C GLY A 108 -12.21 2.62 2.93
N GLU A 109 -11.49 1.70 3.55
CA GLU A 109 -10.93 1.84 4.88
C GLU A 109 -9.42 1.70 4.83
N TYR A 110 -8.72 2.57 5.54
CA TYR A 110 -7.28 2.58 5.65
C TYR A 110 -6.89 2.34 7.11
N SER A 111 -5.94 1.44 7.32
CA SER A 111 -5.35 1.27 8.63
C SER A 111 -3.84 1.18 8.51
N ILE A 112 -3.15 1.71 9.52
CA ILE A 112 -1.71 1.57 9.66
C ILE A 112 -1.44 1.18 11.10
N SER A 113 -0.65 0.15 11.30
CA SER A 113 -0.27 -0.29 12.63
C SER A 113 1.24 -0.52 12.67
N GLY A 114 1.88 0.04 13.67
CA GLY A 114 3.30 -0.13 13.91
C GLY A 114 3.53 -0.72 15.29
N ILE A 115 4.45 -1.68 15.36
CA ILE A 115 4.91 -2.24 16.63
C ILE A 115 6.38 -1.88 16.73
N PRO A 116 6.79 -1.08 17.75
CA PRO A 116 8.19 -0.70 17.88
C PRO A 116 9.11 -1.92 17.86
N GLY A 117 10.10 -1.88 16.96
CA GLY A 117 11.06 -2.96 16.77
C GLY A 117 10.58 -4.14 15.92
N LYS A 118 9.32 -4.14 15.49
CA LYS A 118 8.75 -5.27 14.72
C LYS A 118 8.18 -4.90 13.35
N GLY A 119 8.13 -3.61 13.02
CA GLY A 119 7.72 -3.17 11.72
C GLY A 119 6.37 -2.48 11.67
N THR A 120 5.93 -2.22 10.45
CA THR A 120 4.70 -1.47 10.17
C THR A 120 3.87 -2.22 9.12
N THR A 121 2.56 -2.21 9.30
CA THR A 121 1.62 -2.78 8.33
C THR A 121 0.62 -1.71 7.91
N VAL A 122 0.54 -1.48 6.61
CA VAL A 122 -0.50 -0.64 5.99
C VAL A 122 -1.51 -1.58 5.34
N LEU A 123 -2.78 -1.33 5.59
CA LEU A 123 -3.86 -2.12 5.02
C LEU A 123 -4.92 -1.21 4.44
N VAL A 124 -5.24 -1.42 3.16
CA VAL A 124 -6.33 -0.72 2.46
C VAL A 124 -7.36 -1.75 2.06
N ASN A 125 -8.59 -1.52 2.47
CA ASN A 125 -9.73 -2.38 2.13
C ASN A 125 -10.71 -1.52 1.34
N LEU A 126 -10.91 -1.85 0.07
CA LEU A 126 -11.74 -1.07 -0.83
C LEU A 126 -12.85 -1.91 -1.43
N PRO A 127 -14.11 -1.69 -1.01
CA PRO A 127 -15.25 -2.32 -1.69
C PRO A 127 -15.33 -1.79 -3.13
N LEU A 128 -15.47 -2.69 -4.08
CA LEU A 128 -15.58 -2.33 -5.49
C LEU A 128 -17.04 -2.25 -5.90
N LYS A 129 -17.42 -1.11 -6.49
CA LYS A 129 -18.74 -0.88 -7.06
C LYS A 129 -18.64 -1.06 -8.57
N GLU A 130 -19.76 -1.20 -9.26
CA GLU A 130 -19.77 -1.32 -10.72
C GLU A 130 -18.98 -0.20 -11.40
N GLN A 131 -19.10 1.01 -10.88
CA GLN A 131 -18.41 2.18 -11.44
C GLN A 131 -16.90 2.17 -11.24
N ASP A 132 -16.39 1.30 -10.37
CA ASP A 132 -14.95 1.21 -10.06
C ASP A 132 -14.22 0.25 -11.00
N THR A 133 -14.96 -0.55 -11.77
CA THR A 133 -14.38 -1.53 -12.68
C THR A 133 -14.87 -1.30 -14.09
N LYS A 134 -14.04 -1.66 -15.06
CA LYS A 134 -14.40 -1.64 -16.48
C LYS A 134 -14.95 -3.01 -16.86
N LYS A 135 -16.02 -3.01 -17.62
CA LYS A 135 -16.58 -4.23 -18.20
C LYS A 135 -15.91 -4.58 -19.52
#